data_6fb9a5c200d84ec69dfaa2189eba7233
#
_entry.id   6fb9a5c200d84ec69dfaa2189eba7233
#
_cell.length_a   1.000
_cell.length_b   1.000
_cell.length_c   1.000
_cell.angle_alpha   90.00
_cell.angle_beta   90.00
_cell.angle_gamma   90.00
#
_symmetry.space_group_name_H-M   'P 1'
#
loop_
_entity.id
_entity.type
_entity.pdbx_description
1 polymer ?
#
loop_
_entity_poly.entity_id
_entity_poly.type
_entity_poly.pdbx_seq_one_letter_code
_entity_poly.pdbx_strand_id
1 'polypeptide(L)'
;MGILLDDIQLGKLVDFLFLLGKWNSTYNLTAIRDIYSMLTYHLLDSLSVAACLSTCENILDVGSGAGLPGLVLATVYPDKRVSMIDVVQKKTAFINQVRIELGLDNVTVYSGRVEKLSVEDKFDAIISRAFSSLSDFVGLACHLLKENGKFYAMKGLIPFDEIGNLDSGWKVSRIQPLKVPQLDAQRHLIIIESAGTTVD
;
A
#
# COMPACT_ATOMS: atom_id res chain seq x y z
N MET A 1 -15.86 5.20 5.76
CA MET A 1 -14.58 4.51 6.01
C MET A 1 -14.63 3.60 7.24
N GLY A 2 -15.36 3.92 8.33
CA GLY A 2 -15.51 3.04 9.51
C GLY A 2 -14.22 2.82 10.33
N ILE A 3 -13.18 3.65 10.13
CA ILE A 3 -11.95 3.61 10.90
C ILE A 3 -12.05 4.68 11.98
N LEU A 4 -11.87 4.27 13.22
CA LEU A 4 -11.73 5.19 14.35
C LEU A 4 -10.23 5.47 14.54
N LEU A 5 -9.87 6.74 14.52
CA LEU A 5 -8.52 7.23 14.81
C LEU A 5 -8.56 7.96 16.15
N ASP A 6 -7.56 7.74 16.97
CA ASP A 6 -7.32 8.58 18.15
C ASP A 6 -6.61 9.89 17.77
N ASP A 7 -6.50 10.80 18.74
CA ASP A 7 -5.89 12.12 18.51
C ASP A 7 -4.40 12.03 18.16
N ILE A 8 -3.69 11.00 18.66
CA ILE A 8 -2.27 10.77 18.36
C ILE A 8 -2.11 10.31 16.92
N GLN A 9 -2.91 9.35 16.47
CA GLN A 9 -2.91 8.87 15.10
C GLN A 9 -3.28 9.99 14.12
N LEU A 10 -4.29 10.78 14.44
CA LEU A 10 -4.69 11.93 13.63
C LEU A 10 -3.56 12.96 13.53
N GLY A 11 -2.91 13.29 14.64
CA GLY A 11 -1.74 14.18 14.67
C GLY A 11 -0.62 13.68 13.77
N LYS A 12 -0.24 12.39 13.88
CA LYS A 12 0.79 11.77 13.02
C LYS A 12 0.44 11.84 11.53
N LEU A 13 -0.83 11.62 11.16
CA LEU A 13 -1.26 11.69 9.76
C LEU A 13 -1.19 13.12 9.21
N VAL A 14 -1.51 14.12 10.02
CA VAL A 14 -1.37 15.54 9.66
C VAL A 14 0.11 15.90 9.50
N ASP A 15 0.96 15.51 10.45
CA ASP A 15 2.41 15.75 10.39
C ASP A 15 3.04 15.07 9.16
N PHE A 16 2.60 13.86 8.82
CA PHE A 16 3.00 13.19 7.58
C PHE A 16 2.71 14.03 6.33
N LEU A 17 1.52 14.64 6.23
CA LEU A 17 1.17 15.51 5.09
C LEU A 17 2.10 16.73 5.00
N PHE A 18 2.41 17.36 6.12
CA PHE A 18 3.34 18.50 6.14
C PHE A 18 4.76 18.08 5.75
N LEU A 19 5.25 16.94 6.25
CA LEU A 19 6.54 16.38 5.86
C LEU A 19 6.57 16.06 4.36
N LEU A 20 5.52 15.43 3.84
CA LEU A 20 5.40 15.13 2.42
C LEU A 20 5.46 16.43 1.58
N GLY A 21 4.70 17.45 1.94
CA GLY A 21 4.71 18.74 1.26
C GLY A 21 6.10 19.39 1.26
N LYS A 22 6.76 19.42 2.42
CA LYS A 22 8.12 19.96 2.60
C LYS A 22 9.15 19.23 1.73
N TRP A 23 9.18 17.90 1.78
CA TRP A 23 10.11 17.11 1.00
C TRP A 23 9.80 17.13 -0.50
N ASN A 24 8.52 17.17 -0.86
CA ASN A 24 8.09 17.18 -2.26
C ASN A 24 8.56 18.45 -3.00
N SER A 25 8.67 19.57 -2.30
CA SER A 25 9.20 20.82 -2.88
C SER A 25 10.64 20.71 -3.40
N THR A 26 11.45 19.82 -2.78
CA THR A 26 12.87 19.63 -3.11
C THR A 26 13.09 18.37 -3.96
N TYR A 27 12.43 17.28 -3.61
CA TYR A 27 12.78 15.96 -4.16
C TYR A 27 11.80 15.42 -5.19
N ASN A 28 10.67 16.10 -5.45
CA ASN A 28 9.64 15.65 -6.39
C ASN A 28 9.22 14.17 -6.10
N LEU A 29 8.73 13.92 -4.90
CA LEU A 29 8.29 12.60 -4.46
C LEU A 29 6.93 12.20 -5.08
N THR A 30 6.09 13.19 -5.35
CA THR A 30 4.77 13.06 -5.98
C THR A 30 4.50 14.22 -6.95
N ALA A 31 3.65 13.96 -7.94
CA ALA A 31 3.20 15.00 -8.88
C ALA A 31 2.23 16.01 -8.23
N ILE A 32 1.55 15.63 -7.14
CA ILE A 32 0.62 16.49 -6.41
C ILE A 32 1.41 17.47 -5.54
N ARG A 33 1.10 18.75 -5.63
CA ARG A 33 1.86 19.80 -4.95
C ARG A 33 1.07 20.55 -3.87
N ASP A 34 -0.24 20.66 -4.02
CA ASP A 34 -1.06 21.34 -3.04
C ASP A 34 -1.52 20.39 -1.93
N ILE A 35 -1.60 20.92 -0.69
CA ILE A 35 -1.83 20.13 0.52
C ILE A 35 -3.24 19.52 0.56
N TYR A 36 -4.26 20.19 0.00
CA TYR A 36 -5.64 19.69 -0.02
C TYR A 36 -5.79 18.51 -0.98
N SER A 37 -5.11 18.61 -2.13
CA SER A 37 -5.01 17.48 -3.07
C SER A 37 -4.22 16.32 -2.45
N MET A 38 -3.13 16.58 -1.72
CA MET A 38 -2.39 15.54 -0.99
C MET A 38 -3.29 14.87 0.08
N LEU A 39 -4.11 15.65 0.80
CA LEU A 39 -5.08 15.10 1.74
C LEU A 39 -6.03 14.12 1.05
N THR A 40 -6.63 14.52 -0.07
CA THR A 40 -7.64 13.71 -0.76
C THR A 40 -7.04 12.52 -1.51
N TYR A 41 -6.07 12.78 -2.40
CA TYR A 41 -5.52 11.77 -3.33
C TYR A 41 -4.42 10.90 -2.72
N HIS A 42 -3.88 11.26 -1.55
CA HIS A 42 -2.86 10.48 -0.87
C HIS A 42 -3.37 9.93 0.45
N LEU A 43 -3.72 10.80 1.41
CA LEU A 43 -4.08 10.36 2.75
C LEU A 43 -5.43 9.64 2.79
N LEU A 44 -6.50 10.28 2.33
CA LEU A 44 -7.85 9.70 2.36
C LEU A 44 -7.96 8.49 1.41
N ASP A 45 -7.30 8.53 0.26
CA ASP A 45 -7.20 7.39 -0.66
C ASP A 45 -6.52 6.18 0.03
N SER A 46 -5.42 6.40 0.74
CA SER A 46 -4.73 5.34 1.50
C SER A 46 -5.53 4.84 2.71
N LEU A 47 -6.24 5.72 3.41
CA LEU A 47 -7.14 5.33 4.50
C LEU A 47 -8.31 4.47 4.02
N SER A 48 -8.75 4.63 2.78
CA SER A 48 -9.89 3.89 2.23
C SER A 48 -9.71 2.39 2.19
N VAL A 49 -8.46 1.90 2.15
CA VAL A 49 -8.13 0.46 2.11
C VAL A 49 -7.90 -0.14 3.49
N ALA A 50 -7.71 0.68 4.53
CA ALA A 50 -7.27 0.19 5.83
C ALA A 50 -8.22 -0.87 6.42
N ALA A 51 -9.54 -0.67 6.34
CA ALA A 51 -10.51 -1.64 6.84
C ALA A 51 -10.39 -3.04 6.18
N CYS A 52 -9.93 -3.09 4.92
CA CYS A 52 -9.73 -4.37 4.20
C CYS A 52 -8.50 -5.14 4.70
N LEU A 53 -7.60 -4.47 5.42
CA LEU A 53 -6.34 -5.03 5.96
C LEU A 53 -6.39 -5.22 7.48
N SER A 54 -7.55 -5.03 8.10
CA SER A 54 -7.71 -5.08 9.56
C SER A 54 -7.31 -6.42 10.19
N THR A 55 -7.42 -7.52 9.46
CA THR A 55 -7.08 -8.88 9.92
C THR A 55 -5.66 -9.33 9.54
N CYS A 56 -4.91 -8.51 8.78
CA CYS A 56 -3.54 -8.82 8.38
C CYS A 56 -2.56 -8.34 9.45
N GLU A 57 -1.57 -9.14 9.80
CA GLU A 57 -0.57 -8.80 10.84
C GLU A 57 0.77 -8.33 10.25
N ASN A 58 1.12 -8.83 9.06
CA ASN A 58 2.37 -8.51 8.38
C ASN A 58 2.09 -8.06 6.94
N ILE A 59 2.26 -6.78 6.66
CA ILE A 59 1.86 -6.13 5.40
C ILE A 59 3.12 -5.65 4.66
N LEU A 60 3.17 -5.90 3.35
CA LEU A 60 4.19 -5.31 2.45
C LEU A 60 3.52 -4.36 1.46
N ASP A 61 3.99 -3.13 1.44
CA ASP A 61 3.63 -2.13 0.41
C ASP A 61 4.73 -2.09 -0.65
N VAL A 62 4.38 -2.47 -1.87
CA VAL A 62 5.33 -2.58 -3.00
C VAL A 62 5.20 -1.40 -3.95
N GLY A 63 6.33 -0.76 -4.21
CA GLY A 63 6.36 0.50 -4.96
C GLY A 63 5.76 1.64 -4.15
N SER A 64 6.11 1.68 -2.86
CA SER A 64 5.49 2.57 -1.86
C SER A 64 5.58 4.06 -2.19
N GLY A 65 6.48 4.44 -3.09
CA GLY A 65 6.65 5.83 -3.50
C GLY A 65 6.96 6.75 -2.31
N ALA A 66 6.06 7.67 -2.03
CA ALA A 66 6.13 8.53 -0.86
C ALA A 66 5.60 7.85 0.43
N GLY A 67 5.64 6.51 0.50
CA GLY A 67 5.17 5.75 1.65
C GLY A 67 3.67 5.53 1.69
N LEU A 68 3.01 5.45 0.54
CA LEU A 68 1.57 5.36 0.43
C LEU A 68 1.13 4.09 -0.32
N PRO A 69 0.28 3.25 0.29
CA PRO A 69 -0.45 3.46 1.55
C PRO A 69 0.32 3.07 2.83
N GLY A 70 1.52 2.53 2.77
CA GLY A 70 2.23 1.88 3.87
C GLY A 70 2.34 2.71 5.15
N LEU A 71 2.80 3.98 5.09
CA LEU A 71 2.92 4.86 6.28
C LEU A 71 1.56 5.15 6.93
N VAL A 72 0.52 5.30 6.12
CA VAL A 72 -0.85 5.52 6.62
C VAL A 72 -1.34 4.26 7.35
N LEU A 73 -1.12 3.08 6.77
CA LEU A 73 -1.48 1.80 7.40
C LEU A 73 -0.71 1.58 8.70
N ALA A 74 0.59 1.90 8.74
CA ALA A 74 1.41 1.79 9.94
C ALA A 74 0.93 2.72 11.07
N THR A 75 0.44 3.91 10.72
CA THR A 75 -0.12 4.86 11.68
C THR A 75 -1.48 4.39 12.21
N VAL A 76 -2.34 3.85 11.35
CA VAL A 76 -3.67 3.33 11.73
C VAL A 76 -3.57 2.06 12.58
N TYR A 77 -2.57 1.22 12.31
CA TYR A 77 -2.39 -0.07 12.95
C TYR A 77 -1.01 -0.18 13.61
N PRO A 78 -0.77 0.46 14.76
CA PRO A 78 0.54 0.49 15.41
C PRO A 78 1.03 -0.90 15.85
N ASP A 79 0.12 -1.85 16.07
CA ASP A 79 0.44 -3.21 16.48
C ASP A 79 0.79 -4.14 15.31
N LYS A 80 0.59 -3.70 14.04
CA LYS A 80 0.89 -4.50 12.86
C LYS A 80 2.25 -4.16 12.29
N ARG A 81 2.93 -5.13 11.72
CA ARG A 81 4.19 -4.92 11.01
C ARG A 81 3.91 -4.44 9.58
N VAL A 82 4.45 -3.29 9.22
CA VAL A 82 4.32 -2.74 7.87
C VAL A 82 5.69 -2.55 7.25
N SER A 83 5.94 -3.30 6.20
CA SER A 83 7.15 -3.20 5.39
C SER A 83 6.85 -2.42 4.11
N MET A 84 7.81 -1.64 3.64
CA MET A 84 7.70 -0.87 2.41
C MET A 84 8.93 -1.08 1.55
N ILE A 85 8.75 -1.20 0.23
CA ILE A 85 9.85 -1.33 -0.71
C ILE A 85 9.66 -0.39 -1.91
N ASP A 86 10.71 0.32 -2.28
CA ASP A 86 10.77 1.11 -3.52
C ASP A 86 12.20 1.07 -4.10
N VAL A 87 12.31 1.13 -5.43
CA VAL A 87 13.60 1.15 -6.13
C VAL A 87 14.30 2.51 -6.06
N VAL A 88 13.56 3.57 -5.76
CA VAL A 88 14.04 4.95 -5.79
C VAL A 88 14.55 5.35 -4.41
N GLN A 89 15.87 5.41 -4.23
CA GLN A 89 16.52 5.70 -2.94
C GLN A 89 16.02 6.98 -2.25
N LYS A 90 15.76 8.08 -2.99
CA LYS A 90 15.24 9.31 -2.37
C LYS A 90 13.87 9.11 -1.73
N LYS A 91 13.05 8.18 -2.25
CA LYS A 91 11.73 7.82 -1.69
C LYS A 91 11.87 7.00 -0.43
N THR A 92 12.74 5.98 -0.44
CA THR A 92 13.00 5.17 0.75
C THR A 92 13.70 5.98 1.85
N ALA A 93 14.54 6.96 1.50
CA ALA A 93 15.11 7.92 2.45
C ALA A 93 14.01 8.79 3.11
N PHE A 94 13.04 9.27 2.32
CA PHE A 94 11.89 10.00 2.83
C PHE A 94 11.05 9.14 3.79
N ILE A 95 10.73 7.90 3.41
CA ILE A 95 9.97 6.98 4.27
C ILE A 95 10.70 6.75 5.62
N ASN A 96 12.03 6.55 5.59
CA ASN A 96 12.82 6.41 6.81
C ASN A 96 12.79 7.67 7.67
N GLN A 97 12.85 8.86 7.06
CA GLN A 97 12.73 10.11 7.79
C GLN A 97 11.38 10.24 8.50
N VAL A 98 10.28 9.97 7.78
CA VAL A 98 8.93 9.99 8.35
C VAL A 98 8.80 8.97 9.49
N ARG A 99 9.31 7.75 9.30
CA ARG A 99 9.31 6.71 10.32
C ARG A 99 9.94 7.20 11.63
N ILE A 100 11.10 7.88 11.53
CA ILE A 100 11.82 8.41 12.70
C ILE A 100 11.06 9.58 13.32
N GLU A 101 10.64 10.57 12.53
CA GLU A 101 9.98 11.77 13.02
C GLU A 101 8.63 11.48 13.69
N LEU A 102 7.87 10.51 13.15
CA LEU A 102 6.57 10.14 13.71
C LEU A 102 6.62 8.99 14.71
N GLY A 103 7.81 8.43 15.01
CA GLY A 103 7.96 7.30 15.93
C GLY A 103 7.12 6.10 15.48
N LEU A 104 7.30 5.64 14.22
CA LEU A 104 6.61 4.47 13.68
C LEU A 104 7.54 3.24 13.79
N ASP A 105 7.62 2.66 14.99
CA ASP A 105 8.51 1.53 15.27
C ASP A 105 8.11 0.23 14.58
N ASN A 106 6.86 0.17 14.10
CA ASN A 106 6.29 -0.95 13.35
C ASN A 106 6.60 -0.93 11.85
N VAL A 107 7.44 0.03 11.39
CA VAL A 107 7.79 0.20 9.97
C VAL A 107 9.19 -0.35 9.67
N THR A 108 9.28 -1.15 8.58
CA THR A 108 10.53 -1.59 7.97
C THR A 108 10.63 -1.09 6.53
N VAL A 109 11.79 -0.57 6.13
CA VAL A 109 11.97 0.01 4.79
C VAL A 109 13.08 -0.72 4.04
N TYR A 110 12.75 -1.21 2.85
CA TYR A 110 13.68 -1.84 1.92
C TYR A 110 13.92 -0.93 0.71
N SER A 111 15.15 -0.88 0.21
CA SER A 111 15.50 -0.15 -1.00
C SER A 111 15.96 -1.14 -2.05
N GLY A 112 15.22 -1.26 -3.15
CA GLY A 112 15.56 -2.19 -4.23
C GLY A 112 14.33 -2.73 -4.96
N ARG A 113 14.56 -3.75 -5.76
CA ARG A 113 13.53 -4.42 -6.55
C ARG A 113 12.89 -5.54 -5.73
N VAL A 114 11.54 -5.63 -5.78
CA VAL A 114 10.77 -6.59 -4.99
C VAL A 114 11.12 -8.05 -5.34
N GLU A 115 11.39 -8.35 -6.59
CA GLU A 115 11.78 -9.68 -7.06
C GLU A 115 13.13 -10.18 -6.52
N LYS A 116 13.91 -9.26 -5.92
CA LYS A 116 15.20 -9.58 -5.27
C LYS A 116 15.12 -9.56 -3.75
N LEU A 117 13.97 -9.18 -3.20
CA LEU A 117 13.78 -9.16 -1.76
C LEU A 117 13.68 -10.60 -1.22
N SER A 118 14.44 -10.87 -0.18
CA SER A 118 14.33 -12.11 0.60
C SER A 118 14.07 -11.74 2.06
N VAL A 119 13.10 -12.39 2.66
CA VAL A 119 12.68 -12.17 4.07
C VAL A 119 12.52 -13.53 4.75
N GLU A 120 12.74 -13.56 6.05
CA GLU A 120 12.48 -14.76 6.86
C GLU A 120 10.97 -14.98 7.04
N ASP A 121 10.27 -13.93 7.43
CA ASP A 121 8.82 -13.93 7.65
C ASP A 121 8.10 -13.34 6.44
N LYS A 122 7.38 -14.18 5.71
CA LYS A 122 6.52 -13.74 4.59
C LYS A 122 5.33 -12.91 5.07
N PHE A 123 4.64 -12.29 4.12
CA PHE A 123 3.57 -11.33 4.36
C PHE A 123 2.18 -11.96 4.25
N ASP A 124 1.26 -11.55 5.13
CA ASP A 124 -0.17 -11.93 5.05
C ASP A 124 -0.86 -11.15 3.93
N ALA A 125 -0.40 -9.92 3.71
CA ALA A 125 -0.92 -9.01 2.70
C ALA A 125 0.22 -8.34 1.95
N ILE A 126 0.12 -8.32 0.62
CA ILE A 126 0.99 -7.50 -0.22
C ILE A 126 0.09 -6.49 -0.93
N ILE A 127 0.32 -5.20 -0.68
CA ILE A 127 -0.46 -4.12 -1.27
C ILE A 127 0.39 -3.31 -2.24
N SER A 128 -0.24 -2.77 -3.28
CA SER A 128 0.39 -1.79 -4.17
C SER A 128 -0.63 -0.83 -4.77
N ARG A 129 -0.18 0.41 -5.00
CA ARG A 129 -0.91 1.44 -5.73
C ARG A 129 -0.32 1.75 -7.11
N ALA A 130 0.86 1.22 -7.41
CA ALA A 130 1.71 1.71 -8.51
C ALA A 130 1.98 0.70 -9.63
N PHE A 131 1.54 -0.54 -9.52
CA PHE A 131 1.81 -1.54 -10.57
C PHE A 131 0.99 -1.32 -11.82
N SER A 132 1.65 -1.50 -12.97
CA SER A 132 1.05 -1.36 -14.31
C SER A 132 0.05 -2.46 -14.61
N SER A 133 0.33 -3.70 -14.18
CA SER A 133 -0.55 -4.85 -14.38
C SER A 133 -0.68 -5.72 -13.13
N LEU A 134 -1.80 -6.46 -13.01
CA LEU A 134 -2.01 -7.42 -11.93
C LEU A 134 -1.07 -8.62 -12.05
N SER A 135 -0.79 -9.08 -13.28
CA SER A 135 0.13 -10.21 -13.52
C SER A 135 1.55 -9.88 -13.10
N ASP A 136 2.06 -8.67 -13.44
CA ASP A 136 3.39 -8.25 -12.98
C ASP A 136 3.44 -8.12 -11.46
N PHE A 137 2.39 -7.55 -10.86
CA PHE A 137 2.32 -7.39 -9.41
C PHE A 137 2.43 -8.72 -8.68
N VAL A 138 1.63 -9.69 -9.11
CA VAL A 138 1.64 -11.03 -8.53
C VAL A 138 2.95 -11.77 -8.86
N GLY A 139 3.35 -11.79 -10.14
CA GLY A 139 4.53 -12.52 -10.61
C GLY A 139 5.83 -12.09 -9.92
N LEU A 140 6.00 -10.77 -9.67
CA LEU A 140 7.21 -10.24 -9.06
C LEU A 140 7.25 -10.40 -7.53
N ALA A 141 6.09 -10.53 -6.86
CA ALA A 141 6.02 -10.50 -5.39
C ALA A 141 5.48 -11.78 -4.75
N CYS A 142 5.00 -12.79 -5.53
CA CYS A 142 4.36 -13.99 -4.99
C CYS A 142 5.26 -14.81 -4.06
N HIS A 143 6.57 -14.81 -4.28
CA HIS A 143 7.53 -15.51 -3.44
C HIS A 143 7.58 -14.98 -1.99
N LEU A 144 7.09 -13.75 -1.77
CA LEU A 144 7.02 -13.08 -0.45
C LEU A 144 5.69 -13.30 0.27
N LEU A 145 4.67 -13.84 -0.42
CA LEU A 145 3.36 -14.05 0.16
C LEU A 145 3.31 -15.33 0.99
N LYS A 146 2.67 -15.28 2.17
CA LYS A 146 2.35 -16.48 2.96
C LYS A 146 1.35 -17.37 2.23
N GLU A 147 1.29 -18.63 2.62
CA GLU A 147 0.16 -19.50 2.33
C GLU A 147 -1.13 -18.85 2.87
N ASN A 148 -2.17 -18.79 2.05
CA ASN A 148 -3.44 -18.08 2.33
C ASN A 148 -3.32 -16.54 2.43
N GLY A 149 -2.17 -15.96 2.17
CA GLY A 149 -2.00 -14.52 2.02
C GLY A 149 -2.70 -13.99 0.76
N LYS A 150 -2.86 -12.68 0.67
CA LYS A 150 -3.55 -12.05 -0.45
C LYS A 150 -2.81 -10.84 -0.98
N PHE A 151 -2.99 -10.59 -2.28
CA PHE A 151 -2.58 -9.36 -2.92
C PHE A 151 -3.72 -8.35 -2.91
N TYR A 152 -3.39 -7.08 -2.75
CA TYR A 152 -4.31 -5.96 -2.68
C TYR A 152 -3.86 -4.88 -3.68
N ALA A 153 -4.46 -4.84 -4.86
CA ALA A 153 -4.10 -3.85 -5.88
C ALA A 153 -5.10 -2.69 -5.87
N MET A 154 -4.60 -1.48 -5.57
CA MET A 154 -5.40 -0.25 -5.64
C MET A 154 -5.48 0.21 -7.10
N LYS A 155 -6.70 0.32 -7.62
CA LYS A 155 -6.98 0.74 -9.01
C LYS A 155 -8.06 1.83 -9.03
N GLY A 156 -8.01 2.68 -10.05
CA GLY A 156 -9.10 3.62 -10.32
C GLY A 156 -10.33 2.89 -10.85
N LEU A 157 -10.30 2.54 -12.12
CA LEU A 157 -11.32 1.71 -12.76
C LEU A 157 -11.05 0.23 -12.53
N ILE A 158 -12.08 -0.59 -12.68
CA ILE A 158 -11.92 -2.06 -12.66
C ILE A 158 -11.12 -2.47 -13.90
N PRO A 159 -9.95 -3.12 -13.75
CA PRO A 159 -9.08 -3.45 -14.87
C PRO A 159 -9.46 -4.82 -15.46
N PHE A 160 -10.59 -4.90 -16.17
CA PHE A 160 -11.14 -6.15 -16.70
C PHE A 160 -10.13 -6.92 -17.56
N ASP A 161 -9.36 -6.22 -18.40
CA ASP A 161 -8.35 -6.85 -19.26
C ASP A 161 -7.20 -7.44 -18.43
N GLU A 162 -6.75 -6.74 -17.37
CA GLU A 162 -5.71 -7.27 -16.48
C GLU A 162 -6.21 -8.49 -15.70
N ILE A 163 -7.49 -8.48 -15.29
CA ILE A 163 -8.12 -9.61 -14.59
C ILE A 163 -8.18 -10.84 -15.51
N GLY A 164 -8.56 -10.64 -16.78
CA GLY A 164 -8.61 -11.72 -17.77
C GLY A 164 -7.23 -12.31 -18.11
N ASN A 165 -6.16 -11.56 -17.87
CA ASN A 165 -4.77 -11.97 -18.15
C ASN A 165 -4.03 -12.48 -16.93
N LEU A 166 -4.69 -12.69 -15.78
CA LEU A 166 -4.07 -13.32 -14.62
C LEU A 166 -3.72 -14.78 -14.91
N ASP A 167 -2.52 -15.20 -14.47
CA ASP A 167 -2.12 -16.60 -14.57
C ASP A 167 -3.09 -17.51 -13.81
N SER A 168 -3.30 -18.72 -14.32
CA SER A 168 -4.28 -19.72 -13.80
C SER A 168 -4.05 -20.10 -12.33
N GLY A 169 -2.86 -19.89 -11.79
CA GLY A 169 -2.55 -20.07 -10.37
C GLY A 169 -3.15 -19.02 -9.45
N TRP A 170 -3.75 -17.95 -10.00
CA TRP A 170 -4.27 -16.81 -9.25
C TRP A 170 -5.69 -16.47 -9.69
N LYS A 171 -6.50 -15.98 -8.75
CA LYS A 171 -7.87 -15.52 -9.02
C LYS A 171 -8.18 -14.24 -8.27
N VAL A 172 -9.03 -13.41 -8.83
CA VAL A 172 -9.64 -12.30 -8.09
C VAL A 172 -10.73 -12.86 -7.19
N SER A 173 -10.50 -12.79 -5.88
CA SER A 173 -11.47 -13.24 -4.89
C SER A 173 -12.52 -12.17 -4.59
N ARG A 174 -12.17 -10.88 -4.75
CA ARG A 174 -13.08 -9.76 -4.51
C ARG A 174 -12.64 -8.49 -5.22
N ILE A 175 -13.60 -7.75 -5.73
CA ILE A 175 -13.45 -6.37 -6.18
C ILE A 175 -14.21 -5.49 -5.20
N GLN A 176 -13.50 -4.73 -4.38
CA GLN A 176 -14.08 -3.87 -3.36
C GLN A 176 -14.11 -2.43 -3.86
N PRO A 177 -15.30 -1.83 -4.10
CA PRO A 177 -15.39 -0.40 -4.31
C PRO A 177 -14.94 0.37 -3.08
N LEU A 178 -14.13 1.40 -3.26
CA LEU A 178 -13.63 2.25 -2.20
C LEU A 178 -14.29 3.63 -2.27
N LYS A 179 -14.72 4.14 -1.13
CA LYS A 179 -15.23 5.50 -1.00
C LYS A 179 -14.14 6.40 -0.41
N VAL A 180 -13.67 7.35 -1.21
CA VAL A 180 -12.73 8.39 -0.76
C VAL A 180 -13.50 9.70 -0.65
N PRO A 181 -13.63 10.29 0.55
CA PRO A 181 -14.31 11.57 0.71
C PRO A 181 -13.69 12.66 -0.16
N GLN A 182 -14.52 13.52 -0.73
CA GLN A 182 -14.10 14.64 -1.60
C GLN A 182 -13.43 14.23 -2.92
N LEU A 183 -13.40 12.93 -3.25
CA LEU A 183 -12.87 12.45 -4.51
C LEU A 183 -14.02 12.07 -5.45
N ASP A 184 -14.19 12.84 -6.53
CA ASP A 184 -15.12 12.51 -7.61
C ASP A 184 -14.43 11.64 -8.66
N ALA A 185 -13.98 10.45 -8.23
CA ALA A 185 -13.37 9.46 -9.10
C ALA A 185 -13.56 8.06 -8.51
N GLN A 186 -13.71 7.07 -9.37
CA GLN A 186 -13.82 5.69 -8.93
C GLN A 186 -12.51 5.21 -8.31
N ARG A 187 -12.66 4.37 -7.29
CA ARG A 187 -11.56 3.65 -6.64
C ARG A 187 -12.00 2.24 -6.32
N HIS A 188 -11.12 1.30 -6.61
CA HIS A 188 -11.37 -0.12 -6.36
C HIS A 188 -10.13 -0.77 -5.73
N LEU A 189 -10.36 -1.71 -4.84
CA LEU A 189 -9.34 -2.61 -4.35
C LEU A 189 -9.59 -3.98 -4.96
N ILE A 190 -8.68 -4.45 -5.78
CA ILE A 190 -8.71 -5.78 -6.38
C ILE A 190 -7.97 -6.72 -5.43
N ILE A 191 -8.69 -7.69 -4.88
CA ILE A 191 -8.13 -8.66 -3.95
C ILE A 191 -7.89 -9.96 -4.71
N ILE A 192 -6.63 -10.42 -4.72
CA ILE A 192 -6.19 -11.59 -5.46
C ILE A 192 -5.65 -12.62 -4.47
N GLU A 193 -6.00 -13.88 -4.68
CA GLU A 193 -5.54 -15.00 -3.89
C GLU A 193 -5.15 -16.17 -4.80
N SER A 194 -4.40 -17.13 -4.27
CA SER A 194 -4.11 -18.38 -4.97
C SER A 194 -5.41 -19.07 -5.41
N ALA A 195 -5.44 -19.58 -6.62
CA ALA A 195 -6.60 -20.32 -7.13
C ALA A 195 -6.83 -21.64 -6.37
N GLY A 196 -5.85 -22.06 -5.57
CA GLY A 196 -5.82 -23.40 -4.99
C GLY A 196 -5.43 -24.44 -6.03
N THR A 197 -4.69 -25.45 -5.64
CA THR A 197 -4.53 -26.63 -6.48
C THR A 197 -5.86 -27.37 -6.39
N THR A 198 -6.65 -27.40 -7.47
CA THR A 198 -7.71 -28.41 -7.62
C THR A 198 -6.97 -29.74 -7.64
N VAL A 199 -6.98 -30.45 -6.50
CA VAL A 199 -6.60 -31.87 -6.48
C VAL A 199 -7.78 -32.60 -7.10
N ASP A 200 -7.61 -32.96 -8.38
CA ASP A 200 -8.49 -33.92 -9.05
C ASP A 200 -8.25 -35.32 -8.45
#